data_8eae961c678231be3bb8ec1607239d44
#
_entry.id   8eae961c678231be3bb8ec1607239d44
#
_cell.length_a   1.000
_cell.length_b   1.000
_cell.length_c   1.000
_cell.angle_alpha   90.00
_cell.angle_beta   90.00
_cell.angle_gamma   90.00
#
_symmetry.space_group_name_H-M   'P 1'
#
loop_
_entity.id
_entity.type
_entity.pdbx_description
1 polymer ?
#
loop_
_entity_poly.entity_id
_entity_poly.type
_entity_poly.pdbx_seq_one_letter_code
_entity_poly.pdbx_strand_id
1 'polypeptide(L)'
;HLGVGQRYNARFEGGSNEFRWSTDLQYKDTEGAMKGSSRKNFNGGITLLYKFKTLTFRNYTSIGINHSDESNYGSFSDYVRMQPYNTPYDKNGVLRMFLEPFSAIEDGIENPLYNAALNTINSKDYKMLTNNFSVDWNILPYLTMRGQLGVSNTVSTSDYFLPAEHTYFSSPNRNGEYDTPEGYMRRGLYRYGNTESTTFNADVTLAFNKIFAERHSLYAGVNWSLLTSKSDGFNIALEGFANSDAPKIANARQHATNIMPSGNNSTRHQFGVTGNVNYTYNSRYYLDLSYRVDGNSMYGSKEKYSSFWSTGLGWNVHQEDFIKNIKELNMLRLK
;
A
#
# COMPACT_ATOMS: atom_id res chain seq x y z
N HIS A 1 1.27 11.03 -27.22
CA HIS A 1 1.06 11.81 -25.99
C HIS A 1 2.32 11.70 -25.12
N LEU A 2 2.77 12.82 -24.58
CA LEU A 2 3.90 12.83 -23.63
C LEU A 2 3.32 12.83 -22.21
N GLY A 3 3.78 11.89 -21.40
CA GLY A 3 3.49 11.92 -19.97
C GLY A 3 4.32 13.03 -19.31
N VAL A 4 3.67 13.86 -18.49
CA VAL A 4 4.32 14.97 -17.78
C VAL A 4 4.12 14.76 -16.27
N GLY A 5 5.19 14.87 -15.51
CA GLY A 5 5.14 14.80 -14.05
C GLY A 5 5.68 16.09 -13.42
N GLN A 6 4.93 16.65 -12.46
CA GLN A 6 5.32 17.79 -11.67
C GLN A 6 5.32 17.39 -10.20
N ARG A 7 6.33 17.85 -9.44
CA ARG A 7 6.45 17.57 -8.02
C ARG A 7 6.91 18.81 -7.29
N TYR A 8 6.15 19.18 -6.28
CA TYR A 8 6.44 20.30 -5.40
C TYR A 8 6.64 19.76 -3.99
N ASN A 9 7.73 20.20 -3.33
CA ASN A 9 8.01 19.83 -1.96
C ASN A 9 8.32 21.10 -1.18
N ALA A 10 7.79 21.19 0.03
CA ALA A 10 8.12 22.22 0.99
C ALA A 10 8.39 21.57 2.34
N ARG A 11 9.43 22.02 3.03
CA ARG A 11 9.77 21.61 4.38
C ARG A 11 10.00 22.84 5.23
N PHE A 12 9.39 22.82 6.39
CA PHE A 12 9.55 23.83 7.42
C PHE A 12 9.99 23.14 8.70
N GLU A 13 10.94 23.70 9.40
CA GLU A 13 11.39 23.18 10.68
C GLU A 13 11.79 24.30 11.61
N GLY A 14 11.66 24.07 12.90
CA GLY A 14 12.01 25.05 13.92
C GLY A 14 12.00 24.43 15.30
N GLY A 15 12.31 25.27 16.30
CA GLY A 15 12.27 24.88 17.68
C GLY A 15 13.55 25.21 18.44
N SER A 16 13.72 24.56 19.58
CA SER A 16 14.86 24.70 20.50
C SER A 16 15.55 23.34 20.71
N ASN A 17 16.50 23.30 21.66
CA ASN A 17 17.12 22.04 22.06
C ASN A 17 16.15 21.04 22.71
N GLU A 18 15.10 21.56 23.34
CA GLU A 18 14.10 20.76 24.07
C GLU A 18 12.91 20.41 23.20
N PHE A 19 12.44 21.35 22.36
CA PHE A 19 11.30 21.15 21.51
C PHE A 19 11.67 21.44 20.06
N ARG A 20 11.40 20.50 19.18
CA ARG A 20 11.59 20.63 17.73
C ARG A 20 10.34 20.21 16.99
N TRP A 21 10.07 20.88 15.90
CA TRP A 21 9.02 20.51 14.99
C TRP A 21 9.50 20.58 13.54
N SER A 22 8.94 19.74 12.71
CA SER A 22 9.10 19.85 11.26
C SER A 22 7.80 19.51 10.57
N THR A 23 7.54 20.18 9.46
CA THR A 23 6.40 19.92 8.57
C THR A 23 6.91 19.69 7.17
N ASP A 24 6.51 18.59 6.57
CA ASP A 24 6.81 18.23 5.20
C ASP A 24 5.51 18.23 4.39
N LEU A 25 5.50 18.97 3.27
CA LEU A 25 4.39 19.03 2.34
C LEU A 25 4.87 18.61 0.97
N GLN A 26 4.11 17.77 0.31
CA GLN A 26 4.39 17.31 -1.05
C GLN A 26 3.12 17.28 -1.87
N TYR A 27 3.18 17.89 -3.05
CA TYR A 27 2.18 17.71 -4.08
C TYR A 27 2.84 17.15 -5.34
N LYS A 28 2.24 16.11 -5.89
CA LYS A 28 2.70 15.50 -7.13
C LYS A 28 1.50 15.37 -8.08
N ASP A 29 1.66 15.88 -9.29
CA ASP A 29 0.74 15.71 -10.40
C ASP A 29 1.45 14.99 -11.54
N THR A 30 0.83 13.96 -12.06
CA THR A 30 1.43 13.12 -13.12
C THR A 30 0.36 12.77 -14.15
N GLU A 31 0.58 13.20 -15.37
CA GLU A 31 -0.17 12.73 -16.53
C GLU A 31 0.52 11.48 -17.08
N GLY A 32 -0.24 10.43 -17.34
CA GLY A 32 0.29 9.18 -17.87
C GLY A 32 0.59 9.25 -19.37
N ALA A 33 1.25 8.23 -19.89
CA ALA A 33 1.54 8.11 -21.33
C ALA A 33 0.26 7.90 -22.17
N MET A 34 -0.76 7.27 -21.60
CA MET A 34 -2.08 7.17 -22.22
C MET A 34 -2.87 8.46 -21.94
N LYS A 35 -3.46 9.02 -23.00
CA LYS A 35 -4.27 10.23 -22.92
C LYS A 35 -5.42 10.06 -21.94
N GLY A 36 -5.63 11.03 -21.05
CA GLY A 36 -6.69 11.01 -20.04
C GLY A 36 -6.35 10.24 -18.76
N SER A 37 -5.18 9.57 -18.67
CA SER A 37 -4.75 9.00 -17.41
C SER A 37 -4.03 10.04 -16.55
N SER A 38 -4.37 10.10 -15.26
CA SER A 38 -3.77 11.06 -14.33
C SER A 38 -3.61 10.48 -12.94
N ARG A 39 -2.63 11.03 -12.18
CA ARG A 39 -2.48 10.77 -10.75
C ARG A 39 -2.08 12.03 -10.01
N LYS A 40 -2.89 12.40 -9.01
CA LYS A 40 -2.66 13.54 -8.14
C LYS A 40 -2.46 13.05 -6.72
N ASN A 41 -1.31 13.37 -6.13
CA ASN A 41 -0.97 12.97 -4.77
C ASN A 41 -0.67 14.21 -3.93
N PHE A 42 -1.31 14.31 -2.79
CA PHE A 42 -0.94 15.24 -1.74
C PHE A 42 -0.49 14.43 -0.51
N ASN A 43 0.67 14.76 0.02
CA ASN A 43 1.16 14.19 1.27
C ASN A 43 1.58 15.34 2.19
N GLY A 44 1.09 15.31 3.42
CA GLY A 44 1.49 16.24 4.47
C GLY A 44 1.91 15.47 5.71
N GLY A 45 2.98 15.92 6.37
CA GLY A 45 3.48 15.32 7.59
C GLY A 45 3.93 16.37 8.61
N ILE A 46 3.67 16.10 9.88
CA ILE A 46 4.15 16.90 11.01
C ILE A 46 4.88 15.98 11.97
N THR A 47 6.11 16.34 12.30
CA THR A 47 6.90 15.70 13.36
C THR A 47 7.05 16.66 14.50
N LEU A 48 6.69 16.22 15.71
CA LEU A 48 6.95 16.92 16.96
C LEU A 48 7.94 16.08 17.78
N LEU A 49 8.96 16.71 18.32
CA LEU A 49 9.94 16.09 19.19
C LEU A 49 10.10 16.95 20.44
N TYR A 50 9.92 16.33 21.60
CA TYR A 50 10.07 16.97 22.90
C TYR A 50 11.03 16.16 23.77
N LYS A 51 12.06 16.81 24.29
CA LYS A 51 13.05 16.23 25.21
C LYS A 51 12.85 16.78 26.60
N PHE A 52 12.66 15.90 27.54
CA PHE A 52 12.55 16.26 28.95
C PHE A 52 13.44 15.34 29.79
N LYS A 53 14.54 15.87 30.31
CA LYS A 53 15.53 15.10 31.07
C LYS A 53 16.00 13.85 30.28
N THR A 54 15.64 12.67 30.81
CA THR A 54 15.99 11.37 30.24
C THR A 54 14.94 10.83 29.26
N LEU A 55 13.85 11.58 29.05
CA LEU A 55 12.74 11.22 28.18
C LEU A 55 12.79 11.99 26.86
N THR A 56 12.53 11.30 25.77
CA THR A 56 12.32 11.91 24.45
C THR A 56 10.98 11.43 23.90
N PHE A 57 10.09 12.37 23.70
CA PHE A 57 8.79 12.12 23.07
C PHE A 57 8.86 12.51 21.61
N ARG A 58 8.33 11.67 20.74
CA ARG A 58 8.18 11.97 19.32
C ARG A 58 6.77 11.63 18.88
N ASN A 59 6.14 12.55 18.19
CA ASN A 59 4.89 12.30 17.47
C ASN A 59 5.08 12.62 16.00
N TYR A 60 4.65 11.71 15.15
CA TYR A 60 4.60 11.90 13.71
C TYR A 60 3.18 11.65 13.22
N THR A 61 2.58 12.68 12.65
CA THR A 61 1.26 12.60 12.02
C THR A 61 1.41 12.88 10.55
N SER A 62 0.82 12.05 9.70
CA SER A 62 0.81 12.27 8.26
C SER A 62 -0.57 12.01 7.66
N ILE A 63 -0.88 12.79 6.63
CA ILE A 63 -2.06 12.62 5.77
C ILE A 63 -1.58 12.41 4.33
N GLY A 64 -2.16 11.42 3.66
CA GLY A 64 -1.97 11.15 2.24
C GLY A 64 -3.32 11.19 1.54
N ILE A 65 -3.42 11.91 0.44
CA ILE A 65 -4.59 11.95 -0.43
C ILE A 65 -4.12 11.67 -1.84
N ASN A 66 -4.72 10.68 -2.47
CA ASN A 66 -4.42 10.28 -3.83
C ASN A 66 -5.72 10.21 -4.62
N HIS A 67 -5.68 10.75 -5.82
CA HIS A 67 -6.72 10.58 -6.83
C HIS A 67 -6.08 10.09 -8.12
N SER A 68 -6.66 9.10 -8.77
CA SER A 68 -6.20 8.59 -10.05
C SER A 68 -7.36 8.37 -11.00
N ASP A 69 -7.16 8.81 -12.24
CA ASP A 69 -8.03 8.50 -13.36
C ASP A 69 -7.27 7.55 -14.30
N GLU A 70 -7.92 6.46 -14.65
CA GLU A 70 -7.43 5.59 -15.71
C GLU A 70 -7.89 6.11 -17.07
N SER A 71 -7.12 5.83 -18.09
CA SER A 71 -7.39 6.32 -19.45
C SER A 71 -8.70 5.77 -20.03
N ASN A 72 -9.57 6.65 -20.51
CA ASN A 72 -10.74 6.26 -21.31
C ASN A 72 -10.34 5.60 -22.64
N TYR A 73 -9.11 5.77 -23.09
CA TYR A 73 -8.57 5.11 -24.26
C TYR A 73 -8.22 3.63 -24.03
N GLY A 74 -8.43 3.08 -22.81
CA GLY A 74 -8.08 1.71 -22.47
C GLY A 74 -6.58 1.48 -22.35
N SER A 75 -6.12 0.29 -22.68
CA SER A 75 -4.71 -0.08 -22.58
C SER A 75 -3.96 0.16 -23.91
N PHE A 76 -2.65 0.45 -23.83
CA PHE A 76 -1.80 0.55 -25.01
C PHE A 76 -1.78 -0.74 -25.85
N SER A 77 -1.93 -1.89 -25.18
CA SER A 77 -1.96 -3.19 -25.85
C SER A 77 -3.16 -3.35 -26.79
N ASP A 78 -4.29 -2.68 -26.53
CA ASP A 78 -5.47 -2.73 -27.38
C ASP A 78 -5.19 -2.10 -28.75
N TYR A 79 -4.39 -1.03 -28.76
CA TYR A 79 -3.97 -0.36 -30.00
C TYR A 79 -2.89 -1.12 -30.78
N VAL A 80 -1.95 -1.73 -30.07
CA VAL A 80 -0.85 -2.51 -30.69
C VAL A 80 -1.39 -3.76 -31.40
N ARG A 81 -2.46 -4.35 -30.87
CA ARG A 81 -3.09 -5.55 -31.44
C ARG A 81 -4.02 -5.27 -32.60
N MET A 82 -4.36 -3.99 -32.86
CA MET A 82 -5.20 -3.64 -33.98
C MET A 82 -4.53 -3.90 -35.28
N GLN A 83 -5.28 -4.45 -36.22
CA GLN A 83 -4.78 -4.66 -37.58
C GLN A 83 -4.80 -3.34 -38.36
N PRO A 84 -3.78 -3.04 -39.19
CA PRO A 84 -3.71 -1.80 -39.96
C PRO A 84 -4.86 -1.60 -40.98
N TYR A 85 -5.56 -2.67 -41.29
CA TYR A 85 -6.69 -2.66 -42.22
C TYR A 85 -8.03 -2.30 -41.59
N ASN A 86 -8.11 -2.31 -40.26
CA ASN A 86 -9.33 -1.95 -39.55
C ASN A 86 -9.53 -0.43 -39.58
N THR A 87 -10.68 0.01 -40.09
CA THR A 87 -11.02 1.43 -40.20
C THR A 87 -11.88 1.91 -39.05
N PRO A 88 -11.36 2.81 -38.18
CA PRO A 88 -12.11 3.31 -37.01
C PRO A 88 -13.21 4.31 -37.36
N TYR A 89 -13.20 4.84 -38.59
CA TYR A 89 -14.16 5.84 -39.07
C TYR A 89 -14.97 5.30 -40.24
N ASP A 90 -16.21 5.76 -40.38
CA ASP A 90 -17.01 5.53 -41.56
C ASP A 90 -16.59 6.46 -42.75
N LYS A 91 -17.28 6.34 -43.89
CA LYS A 91 -17.02 7.16 -45.09
C LYS A 91 -17.29 8.66 -44.88
N ASN A 92 -18.07 9.00 -43.82
CA ASN A 92 -18.41 10.36 -43.46
C ASN A 92 -17.49 10.93 -42.35
N GLY A 93 -16.50 10.15 -41.90
CA GLY A 93 -15.58 10.55 -40.83
C GLY A 93 -16.18 10.39 -39.42
N VAL A 94 -17.27 9.65 -39.26
CA VAL A 94 -17.88 9.37 -37.96
C VAL A 94 -17.26 8.12 -37.33
N LEU A 95 -16.95 8.16 -36.04
CA LEU A 95 -16.43 7.01 -35.31
C LEU A 95 -17.42 5.85 -35.34
N ARG A 96 -16.94 4.71 -35.77
CA ARG A 96 -17.71 3.46 -35.71
C ARG A 96 -17.68 2.87 -34.30
N MET A 97 -18.76 2.26 -33.88
CA MET A 97 -18.83 1.51 -32.62
C MET A 97 -17.93 0.27 -32.67
N PHE A 98 -17.98 -0.45 -33.82
CA PHE A 98 -17.10 -1.58 -34.11
C PHE A 98 -16.25 -1.29 -35.33
N LEU A 99 -15.04 -1.82 -35.33
CA LEU A 99 -14.12 -1.71 -36.47
C LEU A 99 -14.71 -2.44 -37.66
N GLU A 100 -14.42 -1.97 -38.88
CA GLU A 100 -14.83 -2.64 -40.10
C GLU A 100 -14.17 -4.04 -40.13
N PRO A 101 -14.97 -5.12 -40.27
CA PRO A 101 -14.40 -6.45 -40.30
C PRO A 101 -13.52 -6.63 -41.53
N PHE A 102 -12.31 -7.09 -41.32
CA PHE A 102 -11.42 -7.48 -42.43
C PHE A 102 -11.82 -8.84 -43.02
N SER A 103 -12.44 -9.69 -42.22
CA SER A 103 -13.00 -10.98 -42.64
C SER A 103 -14.29 -11.26 -41.89
N ALA A 104 -15.12 -12.17 -42.39
CA ALA A 104 -16.35 -12.61 -41.75
C ALA A 104 -16.14 -13.24 -40.34
N ILE A 105 -14.90 -13.48 -39.93
CA ILE A 105 -14.53 -14.07 -38.64
C ILE A 105 -14.27 -12.99 -37.58
N GLU A 106 -14.06 -11.72 -38.00
CA GLU A 106 -13.68 -10.61 -37.09
C GLU A 106 -14.84 -9.66 -36.78
N ASP A 107 -16.08 -10.12 -36.95
CA ASP A 107 -17.27 -9.35 -36.59
C ASP A 107 -17.27 -9.01 -35.11
N GLY A 108 -17.39 -7.71 -34.81
CA GLY A 108 -17.57 -7.23 -33.45
C GLY A 108 -16.29 -6.84 -32.70
N ILE A 109 -15.18 -6.61 -33.42
CA ILE A 109 -14.00 -5.98 -32.77
C ILE A 109 -14.40 -4.58 -32.31
N GLU A 110 -14.33 -4.35 -31.02
CA GLU A 110 -14.66 -3.06 -30.42
C GLU A 110 -13.70 -1.97 -30.85
N ASN A 111 -14.22 -0.77 -31.16
CA ASN A 111 -13.40 0.37 -31.49
C ASN A 111 -13.04 1.16 -30.21
N PRO A 112 -11.80 1.12 -29.71
CA PRO A 112 -11.43 1.80 -28.49
C PRO A 112 -11.49 3.32 -28.61
N LEU A 113 -11.38 3.90 -29.81
CA LEU A 113 -11.57 5.33 -30.01
C LEU A 113 -13.02 5.75 -29.79
N TYR A 114 -13.98 4.89 -30.15
CA TYR A 114 -15.40 5.12 -29.89
C TYR A 114 -15.66 5.18 -28.38
N ASN A 115 -15.20 4.16 -27.64
CA ASN A 115 -15.34 4.12 -26.18
C ASN A 115 -14.63 5.27 -25.49
N ALA A 116 -13.47 5.70 -26.01
CA ALA A 116 -12.74 6.84 -25.48
C ALA A 116 -13.46 8.19 -25.61
N ALA A 117 -14.39 8.29 -26.59
CA ALA A 117 -15.20 9.49 -26.80
C ALA A 117 -16.43 9.57 -25.88
N LEU A 118 -16.75 8.47 -25.18
CA LEU A 118 -17.87 8.39 -24.25
C LEU A 118 -17.50 8.90 -22.84
N ASN A 119 -18.52 9.24 -22.04
CA ASN A 119 -18.35 9.64 -20.65
C ASN A 119 -18.14 8.40 -19.74
N THR A 120 -17.07 7.66 -19.96
CA THR A 120 -16.66 6.56 -19.10
C THR A 120 -15.92 7.08 -17.88
N ILE A 121 -16.09 6.43 -16.71
CA ILE A 121 -15.34 6.75 -15.49
C ILE A 121 -14.59 5.50 -15.07
N ASN A 122 -13.33 5.68 -14.72
CA ASN A 122 -12.51 4.68 -14.06
C ASN A 122 -11.52 5.40 -13.15
N SER A 123 -11.99 5.73 -11.96
CA SER A 123 -11.22 6.51 -10.99
C SER A 123 -11.07 5.78 -9.67
N LYS A 124 -10.01 6.10 -8.95
CA LYS A 124 -9.72 5.59 -7.60
C LYS A 124 -9.24 6.71 -6.72
N ASP A 125 -9.85 6.80 -5.54
CA ASP A 125 -9.42 7.65 -4.45
C ASP A 125 -8.80 6.82 -3.33
N TYR A 126 -7.78 7.38 -2.71
CA TYR A 126 -7.12 6.80 -1.57
C TYR A 126 -6.80 7.90 -0.57
N LYS A 127 -7.27 7.74 0.67
CA LYS A 127 -7.01 8.66 1.77
C LYS A 127 -6.40 7.88 2.93
N MET A 128 -5.31 8.36 3.48
CA MET A 128 -4.62 7.75 4.61
C MET A 128 -4.31 8.78 5.67
N LEU A 129 -4.62 8.48 6.90
CA LEU A 129 -4.18 9.21 8.08
C LEU A 129 -3.35 8.26 8.95
N THR A 130 -2.14 8.68 9.29
CA THR A 130 -1.25 7.91 10.17
C THR A 130 -0.78 8.79 11.31
N ASN A 131 -0.81 8.25 12.52
CA ASN A 131 -0.16 8.84 13.69
C ASN A 131 0.75 7.79 14.34
N ASN A 132 1.99 8.17 14.59
CA ASN A 132 2.96 7.39 15.33
C ASN A 132 3.47 8.22 16.51
N PHE A 133 3.27 7.70 17.71
CA PHE A 133 3.77 8.27 18.94
C PHE A 133 4.83 7.35 19.53
N SER A 134 5.97 7.90 19.93
CA SER A 134 7.02 7.13 20.60
C SER A 134 7.62 7.88 21.78
N VAL A 135 8.03 7.10 22.76
CA VAL A 135 8.74 7.56 23.96
C VAL A 135 10.03 6.77 24.09
N ASP A 136 11.16 7.46 24.04
CA ASP A 136 12.47 6.91 24.37
C ASP A 136 12.82 7.36 25.80
N TRP A 137 13.03 6.43 26.71
CA TRP A 137 13.38 6.67 28.10
C TRP A 137 14.74 6.06 28.45
N ASN A 138 15.72 6.90 28.69
CA ASN A 138 17.01 6.49 29.24
C ASN A 138 16.90 6.40 30.76
N ILE A 139 16.45 5.23 31.27
CA ILE A 139 16.21 4.98 32.70
C ILE A 139 17.53 5.11 33.45
N LEU A 140 18.57 4.46 32.93
CA LEU A 140 19.94 4.49 33.41
C LEU A 140 20.89 4.57 32.21
N PRO A 141 22.18 4.94 32.37
CA PRO A 141 23.13 4.99 31.25
C PRO A 141 23.26 3.66 30.47
N TYR A 142 22.87 2.55 31.08
CA TYR A 142 22.94 1.20 30.54
C TYR A 142 21.57 0.53 30.38
N LEU A 143 20.47 1.23 30.69
CA LEU A 143 19.11 0.69 30.61
C LEU A 143 18.21 1.70 29.90
N THR A 144 17.70 1.31 28.74
CA THR A 144 16.80 2.13 27.93
C THR A 144 15.48 1.41 27.69
N MET A 145 14.40 2.17 27.66
CA MET A 145 13.08 1.70 27.28
C MET A 145 12.57 2.53 26.11
N ARG A 146 12.04 1.88 25.10
CA ARG A 146 11.32 2.51 23.99
C ARG A 146 9.92 1.99 23.92
N GLY A 147 8.94 2.88 23.94
CA GLY A 147 7.54 2.58 23.66
C GLY A 147 7.10 3.26 22.38
N GLN A 148 6.33 2.56 21.53
CA GLN A 148 5.77 3.10 20.32
C GLN A 148 4.32 2.68 20.18
N LEU A 149 3.47 3.63 19.79
CA LEU A 149 2.07 3.42 19.42
C LEU A 149 1.84 4.00 18.04
N GLY A 150 1.22 3.23 17.15
CA GLY A 150 0.88 3.67 15.82
C GLY A 150 -0.57 3.36 15.48
N VAL A 151 -1.22 4.31 14.82
CA VAL A 151 -2.56 4.15 14.25
C VAL A 151 -2.53 4.61 12.80
N SER A 152 -3.03 3.80 11.90
CA SER A 152 -3.21 4.17 10.50
C SER A 152 -4.63 3.82 10.07
N ASN A 153 -5.33 4.79 9.50
CA ASN A 153 -6.62 4.58 8.87
C ASN A 153 -6.50 4.90 7.38
N THR A 154 -7.00 4.00 6.55
CA THR A 154 -6.97 4.10 5.09
C THR A 154 -8.37 3.89 4.56
N VAL A 155 -8.83 4.81 3.72
CA VAL A 155 -10.08 4.70 2.98
C VAL A 155 -9.76 4.71 1.49
N SER A 156 -10.20 3.69 0.78
CA SER A 156 -10.07 3.56 -0.67
C SER A 156 -11.44 3.47 -1.29
N THR A 157 -11.70 4.28 -2.31
CA THR A 157 -12.91 4.21 -3.12
C THR A 157 -12.55 3.98 -4.58
N SER A 158 -13.39 3.27 -5.29
CA SER A 158 -13.27 3.05 -6.72
C SER A 158 -14.61 3.29 -7.41
N ASP A 159 -14.57 4.08 -8.46
CA ASP A 159 -15.68 4.40 -9.31
C ASP A 159 -15.40 3.90 -10.73
N TYR A 160 -16.30 3.10 -11.26
CA TYR A 160 -16.22 2.59 -12.62
C TYR A 160 -17.59 2.71 -13.29
N PHE A 161 -17.66 3.45 -14.39
CA PHE A 161 -18.90 3.66 -15.12
C PHE A 161 -18.72 3.41 -16.62
N LEU A 162 -19.59 2.61 -17.19
CA LEU A 162 -19.77 2.45 -18.63
C LEU A 162 -21.14 3.01 -19.01
N PRO A 163 -21.21 4.05 -19.85
CA PRO A 163 -22.47 4.59 -20.34
C PRO A 163 -23.23 3.59 -21.23
N ALA A 164 -24.53 3.79 -21.42
CA ALA A 164 -25.41 2.88 -22.15
C ALA A 164 -24.97 2.65 -23.59
N GLU A 165 -24.28 3.61 -24.19
CA GLU A 165 -23.76 3.61 -25.56
C GLU A 165 -22.45 2.82 -25.72
N HIS A 166 -21.84 2.38 -24.62
CA HIS A 166 -20.55 1.69 -24.65
C HIS A 166 -20.64 0.35 -25.42
N THR A 167 -19.61 0.02 -26.21
CA THR A 167 -19.53 -1.22 -27.00
C THR A 167 -19.79 -2.48 -26.19
N TYR A 168 -19.49 -2.46 -24.90
CA TYR A 168 -19.77 -3.55 -23.96
C TYR A 168 -21.19 -4.09 -24.05
N PHE A 169 -22.20 -3.21 -24.27
CA PHE A 169 -23.62 -3.58 -24.29
C PHE A 169 -24.10 -4.05 -25.68
N SER A 170 -23.32 -3.84 -26.72
CA SER A 170 -23.66 -4.25 -28.09
C SER A 170 -22.64 -5.24 -28.64
N SER A 171 -21.75 -5.77 -27.82
CA SER A 171 -20.75 -6.74 -28.23
C SER A 171 -21.40 -8.09 -28.56
N PRO A 172 -21.09 -8.71 -29.70
CA PRO A 172 -21.54 -10.04 -30.07
C PRO A 172 -21.22 -11.11 -29.03
N ASN A 173 -20.15 -10.93 -28.26
CA ASN A 173 -19.76 -11.82 -27.17
C ASN A 173 -20.75 -11.85 -26.02
N ARG A 174 -21.78 -10.99 -26.00
CA ARG A 174 -22.87 -10.94 -25.03
C ARG A 174 -24.13 -11.69 -25.47
N ASN A 175 -24.08 -12.41 -26.60
CA ASN A 175 -25.18 -13.20 -27.11
C ASN A 175 -26.54 -12.46 -27.20
N GLY A 176 -26.52 -11.15 -27.48
CA GLY A 176 -27.71 -10.31 -27.55
C GLY A 176 -28.40 -10.04 -26.21
N GLU A 177 -27.71 -10.24 -25.08
CA GLU A 177 -28.27 -10.01 -23.74
C GLU A 177 -28.92 -8.64 -23.56
N TYR A 178 -28.31 -7.60 -24.19
CA TYR A 178 -28.78 -6.22 -24.12
C TYR A 178 -29.57 -5.73 -25.35
N ASP A 179 -29.93 -6.62 -26.26
CA ASP A 179 -30.67 -6.29 -27.50
C ASP A 179 -32.17 -6.53 -27.36
N THR A 180 -32.61 -7.19 -26.29
CA THR A 180 -34.04 -7.30 -25.94
C THR A 180 -34.56 -5.98 -25.34
N PRO A 181 -35.88 -5.72 -25.35
CA PRO A 181 -36.43 -4.51 -24.71
C PRO A 181 -36.04 -4.38 -23.24
N GLU A 182 -36.04 -5.47 -22.49
CA GLU A 182 -35.63 -5.52 -21.09
C GLU A 182 -34.10 -5.30 -20.95
N GLY A 183 -33.31 -5.92 -21.80
CA GLY A 183 -31.87 -5.79 -21.85
C GLY A 183 -31.45 -4.36 -22.20
N TYR A 184 -32.10 -3.72 -23.14
CA TYR A 184 -31.85 -2.34 -23.51
C TYR A 184 -32.04 -1.37 -22.35
N MET A 185 -33.07 -1.59 -21.52
CA MET A 185 -33.32 -0.79 -20.33
C MET A 185 -32.28 -1.01 -19.20
N ARG A 186 -31.45 -2.05 -19.31
CA ARG A 186 -30.37 -2.38 -18.38
C ARG A 186 -29.01 -1.84 -18.81
N ARG A 187 -28.91 -1.22 -19.99
CA ARG A 187 -27.66 -0.63 -20.47
C ARG A 187 -27.18 0.47 -19.52
N GLY A 188 -25.87 0.66 -19.45
CA GLY A 188 -25.18 1.48 -18.47
C GLY A 188 -24.83 0.68 -17.21
N LEU A 189 -23.55 0.55 -16.91
CA LEU A 189 -23.02 -0.21 -15.77
C LEU A 189 -22.21 0.70 -14.87
N TYR A 190 -22.59 0.77 -13.59
CA TYR A 190 -21.81 1.47 -12.57
C TYR A 190 -21.35 0.49 -11.50
N ARG A 191 -20.06 0.49 -11.22
CA ARG A 191 -19.48 -0.28 -10.11
C ARG A 191 -18.86 0.68 -9.14
N TYR A 192 -19.21 0.51 -7.87
CA TYR A 192 -18.65 1.27 -6.77
C TYR A 192 -18.08 0.32 -5.74
N GLY A 193 -16.84 0.58 -5.35
CA GLY A 193 -16.16 -0.13 -4.27
C GLY A 193 -15.70 0.85 -3.19
N ASN A 194 -15.85 0.45 -1.93
CA ASN A 194 -15.30 1.14 -0.78
C ASN A 194 -14.60 0.15 0.13
N THR A 195 -13.41 0.50 0.59
CA THR A 195 -12.68 -0.31 1.58
C THR A 195 -12.07 0.64 2.61
N GLU A 196 -12.38 0.39 3.87
CA GLU A 196 -11.75 1.04 5.00
C GLU A 196 -10.88 0.04 5.75
N SER A 197 -9.65 0.44 6.06
CA SER A 197 -8.71 -0.37 6.81
C SER A 197 -8.09 0.45 7.93
N THR A 198 -8.19 -0.06 9.16
CA THR A 198 -7.56 0.54 10.33
C THR A 198 -6.54 -0.43 10.90
N THR A 199 -5.31 0.05 11.07
CA THR A 199 -4.23 -0.70 11.68
C THR A 199 -3.77 0.01 12.95
N PHE A 200 -3.68 -0.73 14.03
CA PHE A 200 -3.10 -0.31 15.30
C PHE A 200 -1.88 -1.18 15.57
N ASN A 201 -0.76 -0.56 15.91
CA ASN A 201 0.45 -1.23 16.37
C ASN A 201 0.94 -0.64 17.68
N ALA A 202 1.44 -1.50 18.56
CA ALA A 202 2.09 -1.12 19.78
C ALA A 202 3.35 -1.96 19.97
N ASP A 203 4.46 -1.29 20.29
CA ASP A 203 5.76 -1.92 20.55
C ASP A 203 6.36 -1.36 21.83
N VAL A 204 6.92 -2.24 22.65
CA VAL A 204 7.71 -1.87 23.82
C VAL A 204 8.99 -2.65 23.82
N THR A 205 10.11 -1.96 23.85
CA THR A 205 11.46 -2.55 23.93
C THR A 205 12.14 -2.09 25.20
N LEU A 206 12.65 -3.03 26.01
CA LEU A 206 13.55 -2.78 27.11
C LEU A 206 14.91 -3.33 26.73
N ALA A 207 15.95 -2.49 26.79
CA ALA A 207 17.30 -2.86 26.40
C ALA A 207 18.31 -2.49 27.49
N PHE A 208 19.09 -3.47 27.86
CA PHE A 208 20.24 -3.34 28.75
C PHE A 208 21.53 -3.48 27.94
N ASN A 209 22.46 -2.53 28.12
CA ASN A 209 23.76 -2.57 27.46
C ASN A 209 24.83 -2.04 28.41
N LYS A 210 25.73 -2.93 28.86
CA LYS A 210 26.78 -2.55 29.81
C LYS A 210 28.07 -3.33 29.57
N ILE A 211 29.17 -2.64 29.76
CA ILE A 211 30.50 -3.24 29.81
C ILE A 211 30.92 -3.36 31.27
N PHE A 212 31.27 -4.58 31.70
CA PHE A 212 31.76 -4.87 33.05
C PHE A 212 33.25 -5.21 33.00
N ALA A 213 33.97 -4.72 33.99
CA ALA A 213 35.41 -5.01 34.13
C ALA A 213 36.23 -4.83 32.84
N GLU A 214 35.80 -3.89 31.97
CA GLU A 214 36.41 -3.55 30.67
C GLU A 214 36.51 -4.72 29.64
N ARG A 215 36.06 -5.92 30.01
CA ARG A 215 36.20 -7.16 29.24
C ARG A 215 34.91 -7.85 28.90
N HIS A 216 33.86 -7.62 29.66
CA HIS A 216 32.58 -8.29 29.49
C HIS A 216 31.56 -7.29 28.93
N SER A 217 31.23 -7.38 27.69
CA SER A 217 30.16 -6.60 27.07
C SER A 217 28.89 -7.45 27.03
N LEU A 218 27.83 -6.96 27.66
CA LEU A 218 26.54 -7.62 27.71
C LEU A 218 25.47 -6.68 27.14
N TYR A 219 24.79 -7.15 26.11
CA TYR A 219 23.52 -6.62 25.66
C TYR A 219 22.42 -7.63 25.94
N ALA A 220 21.31 -7.18 26.51
CA ALA A 220 20.10 -7.98 26.67
C ALA A 220 18.89 -7.12 26.34
N GLY A 221 18.03 -7.61 25.45
CA GLY A 221 16.84 -6.92 25.00
C GLY A 221 15.60 -7.79 25.06
N VAL A 222 14.47 -7.19 25.45
CA VAL A 222 13.15 -7.80 25.33
C VAL A 222 12.24 -6.83 24.60
N ASN A 223 11.56 -7.33 23.58
CA ASN A 223 10.57 -6.59 22.81
C ASN A 223 9.22 -7.28 22.89
N TRP A 224 8.18 -6.50 23.12
CA TRP A 224 6.76 -6.88 22.98
C TRP A 224 6.19 -6.11 21.82
N SER A 225 5.50 -6.81 20.92
CA SER A 225 4.81 -6.21 19.79
C SER A 225 3.37 -6.69 19.71
N LEU A 226 2.48 -5.78 19.39
CA LEU A 226 1.06 -6.04 19.12
C LEU A 226 0.68 -5.32 17.82
N LEU A 227 0.00 -6.05 16.93
CA LEU A 227 -0.59 -5.48 15.73
C LEU A 227 -2.03 -5.96 15.61
N THR A 228 -2.93 -5.01 15.40
CA THR A 228 -4.32 -5.27 15.07
C THR A 228 -4.65 -4.56 13.77
N SER A 229 -5.13 -5.30 12.78
CA SER A 229 -5.60 -4.74 11.53
C SER A 229 -7.04 -5.17 11.30
N LYS A 230 -7.90 -4.20 11.06
CA LYS A 230 -9.31 -4.40 10.70
C LYS A 230 -9.54 -3.81 9.32
N SER A 231 -10.13 -4.58 8.44
CA SER A 231 -10.53 -4.13 7.11
C SER A 231 -11.99 -4.47 6.88
N ASP A 232 -12.74 -3.48 6.40
CA ASP A 232 -14.14 -3.60 6.03
C ASP A 232 -14.31 -3.03 4.62
N GLY A 233 -14.95 -3.76 3.75
CA GLY A 233 -15.13 -3.33 2.37
C GLY A 233 -16.40 -3.88 1.75
N PHE A 234 -16.96 -3.11 0.81
CA PHE A 234 -18.08 -3.54 0.01
C PHE A 234 -17.94 -3.11 -1.44
N ASN A 235 -18.53 -3.88 -2.33
CA ASN A 235 -18.63 -3.58 -3.75
C ASN A 235 -20.08 -3.78 -4.19
N ILE A 236 -20.57 -2.82 -4.97
CA ILE A 236 -21.88 -2.87 -5.61
C ILE A 236 -21.75 -2.67 -7.11
N ALA A 237 -22.60 -3.30 -7.87
CA ALA A 237 -22.75 -3.10 -9.30
C ALA A 237 -24.21 -2.77 -9.61
N LEU A 238 -24.42 -1.70 -10.37
CA LEU A 238 -25.70 -1.14 -10.71
C LEU A 238 -25.82 -1.00 -12.23
N GLU A 239 -27.01 -1.15 -12.76
CA GLU A 239 -27.28 -1.07 -14.21
C GLU A 239 -28.53 -0.26 -14.51
N GLY A 240 -28.68 0.11 -15.79
CA GLY A 240 -29.84 0.84 -16.29
C GLY A 240 -29.76 2.33 -15.99
N PHE A 241 -28.86 3.02 -16.68
CA PHE A 241 -28.72 4.47 -16.59
C PHE A 241 -29.33 5.14 -17.81
N ALA A 242 -30.46 5.81 -17.60
CA ALA A 242 -31.16 6.55 -18.67
C ALA A 242 -30.39 7.80 -19.13
N ASN A 243 -29.54 8.34 -18.28
CA ASN A 243 -28.68 9.50 -18.60
C ASN A 243 -27.22 9.16 -18.28
N SER A 244 -26.41 9.06 -19.33
CA SER A 244 -24.99 8.79 -19.26
C SER A 244 -24.15 9.92 -18.66
N ASP A 245 -24.70 11.14 -18.56
CA ASP A 245 -24.00 12.30 -18.00
C ASP A 245 -24.16 12.40 -16.47
N ALA A 246 -24.99 11.56 -15.87
CA ALA A 246 -25.25 11.57 -14.43
C ALA A 246 -25.03 10.19 -13.78
N PRO A 247 -23.80 9.65 -13.78
CA PRO A 247 -23.49 8.33 -13.24
C PRO A 247 -23.45 8.34 -11.71
N LYS A 248 -24.61 8.44 -11.08
CA LYS A 248 -24.77 8.38 -9.63
C LYS A 248 -25.58 7.16 -9.22
N ILE A 249 -25.26 6.56 -8.09
CA ILE A 249 -25.96 5.40 -7.53
C ILE A 249 -27.49 5.58 -7.55
N ALA A 250 -27.96 6.77 -7.19
CA ALA A 250 -29.40 7.09 -7.16
C ALA A 250 -30.08 7.08 -8.53
N ASN A 251 -29.35 7.13 -9.63
CA ASN A 251 -29.88 7.18 -10.99
C ASN A 251 -29.91 5.81 -11.67
N ALA A 252 -29.41 4.78 -11.00
CA ALA A 252 -29.48 3.42 -11.48
C ALA A 252 -30.91 2.89 -11.36
N ARG A 253 -31.32 2.10 -12.35
CA ARG A 253 -32.62 1.44 -12.34
C ARG A 253 -32.67 0.26 -11.36
N GLN A 254 -31.59 -0.51 -11.30
CA GLN A 254 -31.52 -1.73 -10.48
C GLN A 254 -30.08 -2.16 -10.21
N HIS A 255 -29.91 -3.16 -9.33
CA HIS A 255 -28.65 -3.88 -9.21
C HIS A 255 -28.34 -4.64 -10.51
N ALA A 256 -27.06 -4.69 -10.86
CA ALA A 256 -26.63 -5.40 -12.07
C ALA A 256 -26.98 -6.87 -11.97
N THR A 257 -27.63 -7.38 -13.01
CA THR A 257 -28.03 -8.79 -13.10
C THR A 257 -26.77 -9.67 -13.08
N ASN A 258 -26.83 -10.77 -12.33
CA ASN A 258 -25.72 -11.73 -12.15
C ASN A 258 -24.47 -11.16 -11.44
N ILE A 259 -24.52 -9.96 -10.88
CA ILE A 259 -23.46 -9.40 -10.05
C ILE A 259 -24.04 -9.07 -8.67
N MET A 260 -23.88 -9.97 -7.74
CA MET A 260 -24.35 -9.76 -6.37
C MET A 260 -23.48 -8.72 -5.66
N PRO A 261 -24.06 -7.85 -4.83
CA PRO A 261 -23.27 -7.05 -3.90
C PRO A 261 -22.36 -7.96 -3.07
N SER A 262 -21.13 -7.56 -2.90
CA SER A 262 -20.14 -8.32 -2.12
C SER A 262 -19.52 -7.43 -1.05
N GLY A 263 -19.19 -8.06 0.06
CA GLY A 263 -18.46 -7.39 1.14
C GLY A 263 -17.49 -8.35 1.78
N ASN A 264 -16.45 -7.79 2.36
CA ASN A 264 -15.52 -8.54 3.17
C ASN A 264 -15.25 -7.78 4.47
N ASN A 265 -15.22 -8.52 5.56
CA ASN A 265 -14.79 -8.03 6.86
C ASN A 265 -13.68 -8.96 7.35
N SER A 266 -12.54 -8.39 7.65
CA SER A 266 -11.43 -9.16 8.20
C SER A 266 -10.82 -8.46 9.39
N THR A 267 -10.53 -9.22 10.44
CA THR A 267 -9.81 -8.73 11.61
C THR A 267 -8.64 -9.67 11.87
N ARG A 268 -7.46 -9.09 11.97
CA ARG A 268 -6.21 -9.80 12.22
C ARG A 268 -5.54 -9.25 13.47
N HIS A 269 -5.17 -10.14 14.37
CA HIS A 269 -4.36 -9.82 15.54
C HIS A 269 -3.04 -10.56 15.45
N GLN A 270 -1.96 -9.87 15.74
CA GLN A 270 -0.64 -10.45 15.87
C GLN A 270 -0.03 -9.99 17.19
N PHE A 271 0.66 -10.89 17.83
CA PHE A 271 1.39 -10.65 19.07
C PHE A 271 2.76 -11.29 18.94
N GLY A 272 3.79 -10.61 19.39
CA GLY A 272 5.16 -11.09 19.37
C GLY A 272 5.89 -10.73 20.66
N VAL A 273 6.67 -11.66 21.18
CA VAL A 273 7.66 -11.40 22.23
C VAL A 273 9.00 -11.92 21.75
N THR A 274 10.00 -11.06 21.77
CA THR A 274 11.37 -11.41 21.38
C THR A 274 12.32 -11.08 22.51
N GLY A 275 13.14 -12.03 22.91
CA GLY A 275 14.26 -11.83 23.83
C GLY A 275 15.58 -12.12 23.11
N ASN A 276 16.57 -11.26 23.27
CA ASN A 276 17.91 -11.44 22.73
C ASN A 276 18.96 -11.08 23.75
N VAL A 277 20.03 -11.87 23.74
CA VAL A 277 21.23 -11.67 24.55
C VAL A 277 22.43 -11.79 23.67
N ASN A 278 23.27 -10.75 23.69
CA ASN A 278 24.57 -10.75 23.04
C ASN A 278 25.63 -10.54 24.12
N TYR A 279 26.52 -11.49 24.24
CA TYR A 279 27.62 -11.42 25.20
C TYR A 279 28.95 -11.51 24.47
N THR A 280 29.86 -10.62 24.84
CA THR A 280 31.22 -10.60 24.28
C THR A 280 32.24 -10.57 25.42
N TYR A 281 33.18 -11.50 25.40
CA TYR A 281 34.29 -11.53 26.31
C TYR A 281 35.57 -11.07 25.62
N ASN A 282 36.18 -10.03 26.17
CA ASN A 282 37.48 -9.46 25.76
C ASN A 282 37.60 -9.18 24.24
N SER A 283 36.47 -8.88 23.57
CA SER A 283 36.36 -8.76 22.11
C SER A 283 36.77 -10.02 21.33
N ARG A 284 36.94 -11.15 22.00
CA ARG A 284 37.43 -12.41 21.43
C ARG A 284 36.31 -13.42 21.22
N TYR A 285 35.48 -13.65 22.23
CA TYR A 285 34.46 -14.67 22.22
C TYR A 285 33.07 -14.02 22.23
N TYR A 286 32.18 -14.51 21.38
CA TYR A 286 30.82 -14.01 21.22
C TYR A 286 29.82 -15.11 21.46
N LEU A 287 28.76 -14.79 22.16
CA LEU A 287 27.57 -15.63 22.33
C LEU A 287 26.36 -14.78 21.98
N ASP A 288 25.59 -15.23 21.00
CA ASP A 288 24.34 -14.64 20.59
C ASP A 288 23.20 -15.63 20.86
N LEU A 289 22.21 -15.21 21.61
CA LEU A 289 21.01 -15.98 21.89
C LEU A 289 19.79 -15.16 21.48
N SER A 290 18.85 -15.77 20.80
CA SER A 290 17.55 -15.18 20.50
C SER A 290 16.44 -16.19 20.69
N TYR A 291 15.35 -15.73 21.30
CA TYR A 291 14.13 -16.49 21.45
C TYR A 291 12.94 -15.60 21.11
N ARG A 292 12.03 -16.12 20.28
CA ARG A 292 10.84 -15.39 19.83
C ARG A 292 9.61 -16.28 19.93
N VAL A 293 8.52 -15.72 20.41
CA VAL A 293 7.19 -16.31 20.38
C VAL A 293 6.28 -15.38 19.56
N ASP A 294 5.66 -15.92 18.54
CA ASP A 294 4.68 -15.21 17.72
C ASP A 294 3.30 -15.85 17.85
N GLY A 295 2.30 -15.02 18.03
CA GLY A 295 0.89 -15.39 17.96
C GLY A 295 0.19 -14.69 16.81
N ASN A 296 -0.68 -15.39 16.10
CA ASN A 296 -1.45 -14.82 15.00
C ASN A 296 -2.87 -15.40 14.99
N SER A 297 -3.88 -14.55 14.94
CA SER A 297 -5.29 -14.95 14.87
C SER A 297 -5.65 -15.71 13.58
N MET A 298 -4.81 -15.62 12.54
CA MET A 298 -5.01 -16.31 11.26
C MET A 298 -4.51 -17.77 11.29
N TYR A 299 -3.76 -18.15 12.31
CA TYR A 299 -3.32 -19.53 12.48
C TYR A 299 -4.49 -20.41 12.93
N GLY A 300 -4.39 -21.71 12.64
CA GLY A 300 -5.40 -22.70 13.01
C GLY A 300 -5.66 -22.71 14.54
N SER A 301 -6.88 -23.09 14.94
CA SER A 301 -7.35 -23.00 16.31
C SER A 301 -6.51 -23.77 17.35
N LYS A 302 -5.75 -24.77 16.92
CA LYS A 302 -4.92 -25.61 17.80
C LYS A 302 -3.50 -25.06 18.01
N GLU A 303 -2.96 -24.27 17.08
CA GLU A 303 -1.58 -23.77 17.12
C GLU A 303 -1.53 -22.28 16.79
N LYS A 304 -2.02 -21.48 17.73
CA LYS A 304 -2.04 -20.01 17.58
C LYS A 304 -0.69 -19.36 17.84
N TYR A 305 0.25 -20.08 18.44
CA TYR A 305 1.55 -19.59 18.84
C TYR A 305 2.64 -20.45 18.23
N SER A 306 3.70 -19.81 17.78
CA SER A 306 4.92 -20.46 17.26
C SER A 306 6.12 -19.90 17.97
N SER A 307 7.08 -20.74 18.35
CA SER A 307 8.31 -20.32 18.98
C SER A 307 9.51 -20.58 18.07
N PHE A 308 10.46 -19.68 18.10
CA PHE A 308 11.68 -19.73 17.32
C PHE A 308 12.85 -19.40 18.21
N TRP A 309 13.96 -20.07 18.03
CA TRP A 309 15.18 -19.75 18.74
C TRP A 309 16.39 -19.81 17.80
N SER A 310 17.40 -19.07 18.13
CA SER A 310 18.68 -19.15 17.48
C SER A 310 19.81 -18.96 18.50
N THR A 311 20.92 -19.60 18.25
CA THR A 311 22.16 -19.45 19.01
C THR A 311 23.32 -19.30 18.05
N GLY A 312 24.23 -18.39 18.37
CA GLY A 312 25.45 -18.16 17.61
C GLY A 312 26.63 -18.10 18.55
N LEU A 313 27.71 -18.71 18.15
CA LEU A 313 29.01 -18.64 18.81
C LEU A 313 30.02 -18.03 17.85
N GLY A 314 30.87 -17.16 18.33
CA GLY A 314 31.93 -16.56 17.51
C GLY A 314 33.24 -16.43 18.27
N TRP A 315 34.31 -16.60 17.52
CA TRP A 315 35.66 -16.45 18.03
C TRP A 315 36.50 -15.57 17.08
N ASN A 316 36.97 -14.44 17.58
CA ASN A 316 37.92 -13.57 16.87
C ASN A 316 39.34 -14.08 17.10
N VAL A 317 39.74 -15.06 16.32
CA VAL A 317 41.05 -15.70 16.44
C VAL A 317 42.21 -14.68 16.30
N HIS A 318 42.04 -13.70 15.45
CA HIS A 318 43.04 -12.61 15.24
C HIS A 318 43.32 -11.77 16.47
N GLN A 319 42.47 -11.84 17.51
CA GLN A 319 42.71 -11.15 18.79
C GLN A 319 43.51 -11.99 19.81
N GLU A 320 43.83 -13.23 19.45
CA GLU A 320 44.58 -14.11 20.33
C GLU A 320 46.09 -13.78 20.31
N ASP A 321 46.75 -13.93 21.48
CA ASP A 321 48.14 -13.53 21.66
C ASP A 321 49.09 -14.30 20.75
N PHE A 322 48.73 -15.52 20.35
CA PHE A 322 49.54 -16.37 19.48
C PHE A 322 49.50 -15.98 18.00
N ILE A 323 48.49 -15.19 17.57
CA ILE A 323 48.28 -14.86 16.16
C ILE A 323 48.27 -13.34 15.91
N LYS A 324 48.00 -12.49 16.92
CA LYS A 324 47.85 -11.03 16.77
C LYS A 324 49.08 -10.32 16.20
N ASN A 325 50.25 -10.95 16.26
CA ASN A 325 51.53 -10.38 15.79
C ASN A 325 51.80 -10.69 14.31
N ILE A 326 50.93 -11.48 13.63
CA ILE A 326 51.06 -11.78 12.20
C ILE A 326 50.58 -10.54 11.44
N LYS A 327 51.50 -9.77 10.86
CA LYS A 327 51.21 -8.48 10.19
C LYS A 327 50.29 -8.62 8.97
N GLU A 328 50.31 -9.76 8.32
CA GLU A 328 49.53 -10.06 7.11
C GLU A 328 48.08 -10.48 7.43
N LEU A 329 47.78 -10.76 8.69
CA LEU A 329 46.47 -11.24 9.13
C LEU A 329 45.67 -10.14 9.82
N ASN A 330 44.88 -9.41 9.08
CA ASN A 330 44.08 -8.30 9.62
C ASN A 330 42.82 -8.82 10.33
N MET A 331 42.22 -9.91 9.87
CA MET A 331 40.98 -10.46 10.44
C MET A 331 40.86 -11.97 10.19
N LEU A 332 40.68 -12.71 11.28
CA LEU A 332 40.28 -14.12 11.25
C LEU A 332 39.19 -14.34 12.30
N ARG A 333 37.99 -14.67 11.84
CA ARG A 333 36.83 -14.90 12.69
C ARG A 333 36.18 -16.22 12.35
N LEU A 334 35.91 -17.02 13.36
CA LEU A 334 35.10 -18.22 13.28
C LEU A 334 33.69 -17.91 13.83
N LYS A 335 32.67 -18.43 13.17
CA LYS A 335 31.27 -18.31 13.58
C LYS A 335 30.60 -19.67 13.47
#